data_005ff5edb7c664735cda34d3461708b4
#
_entry.id   005ff5edb7c664735cda34d3461708b4
#
_cell.length_a   1.000
_cell.length_b   1.000
_cell.length_c   1.000
_cell.angle_alpha   90.00
_cell.angle_beta   90.00
_cell.angle_gamma   90.00
#
_symmetry.space_group_name_H-M   'P 1'
#
loop_
_entity.id
_entity.type
_entity.pdbx_description
1 polymer ?
#
loop_
_entity_poly.entity_id
_entity_poly.type
_entity_poly.pdbx_seq_one_letter_code
_entity_poly.pdbx_strand_id
1 'polypeptide(L)'
;MRFATRVGAYEIDSVHSQPQVAHCHAFFVPNDLRGQGLAHILKSHQKATLASLGYDFATCTVCGSNAAQQRVLTRAGWVRIASFTSSKTGEEVEIWGCEVAGACSTAYITMGIQHENLLDRRRKEALL
;
A
#
# COMPACT_ATOMS: atom_id res chain seq x y z
N MET A 1 -6.66 2.77 10.82
CA MET A 1 -7.99 2.16 10.66
C MET A 1 -7.87 0.77 10.05
N ARG A 2 -8.65 -0.14 10.58
CA ARG A 2 -8.59 -1.52 10.14
C ARG A 2 -9.64 -1.82 9.09
N PHE A 3 -9.25 -2.55 8.06
CA PHE A 3 -10.14 -3.00 7.00
C PHE A 3 -10.12 -4.52 6.97
N ALA A 4 -11.27 -5.14 7.16
CA ALA A 4 -11.38 -6.59 7.18
C ALA A 4 -12.19 -7.07 5.99
N THR A 5 -11.75 -8.17 5.38
CA THR A 5 -12.41 -8.77 4.24
C THR A 5 -12.56 -10.25 4.50
N ARG A 6 -13.17 -10.95 3.57
CA ARG A 6 -13.33 -12.39 3.71
C ARG A 6 -12.02 -13.13 3.62
N VAL A 7 -11.00 -12.54 3.02
CA VAL A 7 -9.72 -13.22 2.83
C VAL A 7 -8.63 -12.74 3.76
N GLY A 8 -8.87 -11.71 4.56
CA GLY A 8 -7.86 -11.20 5.48
C GLY A 8 -8.14 -9.77 5.88
N ALA A 9 -7.14 -9.13 6.44
CA ALA A 9 -7.30 -7.77 6.95
C ALA A 9 -6.01 -6.99 6.84
N TYR A 10 -6.10 -5.69 6.95
CA TYR A 10 -4.94 -4.81 6.98
C TYR A 10 -5.33 -3.50 7.67
N GLU A 11 -4.35 -2.72 8.02
CA GLU A 11 -4.61 -1.41 8.63
C GLU A 11 -3.92 -0.33 7.82
N ILE A 12 -4.55 0.83 7.76
CA ILE A 12 -4.02 1.98 7.05
C ILE A 12 -4.14 3.19 7.96
N ASP A 13 -3.05 3.91 8.14
CA ASP A 13 -3.06 5.13 8.93
C ASP A 13 -2.30 6.21 8.18
N SER A 14 -2.69 7.45 8.36
CA SER A 14 -1.97 8.56 7.74
C SER A 14 -0.65 8.78 8.45
N VAL A 15 0.35 9.19 7.72
CA VAL A 15 1.62 9.56 8.32
C VAL A 15 1.44 10.95 8.93
N HIS A 16 1.86 11.09 10.18
CA HIS A 16 1.72 12.36 10.88
C HIS A 16 2.48 13.45 10.11
N SER A 17 1.89 14.57 9.92
CA SER A 17 2.46 15.70 9.19
C SER A 17 2.49 15.51 7.69
N GLN A 18 2.13 14.36 7.17
CA GLN A 18 2.07 14.12 5.72
C GLN A 18 0.79 13.34 5.44
N PRO A 19 -0.36 13.99 5.55
CA PRO A 19 -1.63 13.27 5.47
C PRO A 19 -1.93 12.63 4.11
N GLN A 20 -1.19 12.97 3.07
CA GLN A 20 -1.38 12.34 1.78
C GLN A 20 -0.62 11.03 1.67
N VAL A 21 0.19 10.70 2.70
CA VAL A 21 0.95 9.46 2.71
C VAL A 21 0.32 8.52 3.71
N ALA A 22 0.13 7.29 3.31
CA ALA A 22 -0.42 6.26 4.19
C ALA A 22 0.66 5.31 4.62
N HIS A 23 0.58 4.81 5.83
CA HIS A 23 1.41 3.69 6.27
C HIS A 23 0.49 2.49 6.43
N CYS A 24 0.82 1.42 5.73
CA CYS A 24 0.02 0.20 5.74
C CYS A 24 0.70 -0.82 6.63
N HIS A 25 -0.06 -1.45 7.51
CA HIS A 25 0.52 -2.42 8.44
C HIS A 25 -0.50 -3.48 8.80
N ALA A 26 -0.09 -4.44 9.57
CA ALA A 26 -0.95 -5.54 10.03
C ALA A 26 -1.62 -6.29 8.87
N PHE A 27 -0.93 -6.40 7.76
CA PHE A 27 -1.43 -7.13 6.60
C PHE A 27 -1.45 -8.62 6.95
N PHE A 28 -2.60 -9.24 6.84
CA PHE A 28 -2.75 -10.57 7.37
C PHE A 28 -3.75 -11.41 6.59
N VAL A 29 -3.34 -12.62 6.24
CA VAL A 29 -4.21 -13.63 5.65
C VAL A 29 -4.24 -14.78 6.65
N PRO A 30 -5.42 -15.21 7.12
CA PRO A 30 -5.51 -16.30 8.09
C PRO A 30 -4.80 -17.57 7.62
N ASN A 31 -4.24 -18.31 8.57
CA ASN A 31 -3.47 -19.52 8.24
C ASN A 31 -4.22 -20.49 7.37
N ASP A 32 -5.49 -20.71 7.63
CA ASP A 32 -6.27 -21.69 6.88
C ASP A 32 -6.55 -21.23 5.45
N LEU A 33 -6.27 -19.98 5.13
CA LEU A 33 -6.48 -19.47 3.80
C LEU A 33 -5.17 -19.21 3.06
N ARG A 34 -4.04 -19.47 3.70
CA ARG A 34 -2.76 -19.19 3.07
C ARG A 34 -2.44 -20.20 1.99
N GLY A 35 -1.57 -19.82 1.09
CA GLY A 35 -1.14 -20.72 0.02
C GLY A 35 -2.10 -20.81 -1.14
N GLN A 36 -3.08 -19.93 -1.19
CA GLN A 36 -4.10 -19.94 -2.23
C GLN A 36 -4.08 -18.67 -3.08
N GLY A 37 -3.03 -17.89 -2.98
CA GLY A 37 -2.93 -16.65 -3.76
C GLY A 37 -3.78 -15.52 -3.22
N LEU A 38 -4.36 -15.67 -2.05
CA LEU A 38 -5.29 -14.68 -1.52
C LEU A 38 -4.58 -13.40 -1.07
N ALA A 39 -3.28 -13.50 -0.78
CA ALA A 39 -2.53 -12.31 -0.40
C ALA A 39 -2.49 -11.30 -1.54
N HIS A 40 -2.46 -11.77 -2.79
CA HIS A 40 -2.47 -10.87 -3.93
C HIS A 40 -3.83 -10.19 -4.06
N ILE A 41 -4.90 -10.91 -3.78
CA ILE A 41 -6.24 -10.37 -3.83
C ILE A 41 -6.39 -9.31 -2.74
N LEU A 42 -5.91 -9.62 -1.54
CA LEU A 42 -5.98 -8.69 -0.42
C LEU A 42 -5.16 -7.44 -0.72
N LYS A 43 -4.01 -7.60 -1.37
CA LYS A 43 -3.16 -6.47 -1.70
C LYS A 43 -3.84 -5.56 -2.73
N SER A 44 -4.55 -6.15 -3.67
CA SER A 44 -5.31 -5.38 -4.65
C SER A 44 -6.45 -4.62 -3.97
N HIS A 45 -7.08 -5.26 -3.01
CA HIS A 45 -8.15 -4.62 -2.24
C HIS A 45 -7.58 -3.43 -1.46
N GLN A 46 -6.41 -3.61 -0.85
CA GLN A 46 -5.77 -2.55 -0.10
C GLN A 46 -5.46 -1.37 -1.02
N LYS A 47 -4.98 -1.64 -2.23
CA LYS A 47 -4.64 -0.56 -3.14
C LYS A 47 -5.88 0.23 -3.55
N ALA A 48 -6.99 -0.46 -3.80
CA ALA A 48 -8.23 0.19 -4.13
C ALA A 48 -8.72 1.05 -2.96
N THR A 49 -8.57 0.54 -1.74
CA THR A 49 -8.96 1.29 -0.55
C THR A 49 -8.11 2.54 -0.40
N LEU A 50 -6.80 2.42 -0.61
CA LEU A 50 -5.91 3.57 -0.53
C LEU A 50 -6.33 4.65 -1.54
N ALA A 51 -6.68 4.24 -2.73
CA ALA A 51 -7.11 5.18 -3.76
C ALA A 51 -8.43 5.84 -3.35
N SER A 52 -9.37 5.07 -2.85
CA SER A 52 -10.66 5.64 -2.47
C SER A 52 -10.54 6.59 -1.29
N LEU A 53 -9.53 6.41 -0.45
CA LEU A 53 -9.31 7.31 0.68
C LEU A 53 -8.51 8.55 0.27
N GLY A 54 -8.07 8.62 -0.97
CA GLY A 54 -7.41 9.82 -1.47
C GLY A 54 -5.92 9.93 -1.18
N TYR A 55 -5.27 8.85 -0.80
CA TYR A 55 -3.84 8.89 -0.55
C TYR A 55 -3.05 8.96 -1.86
N ASP A 56 -1.91 9.62 -1.84
CA ASP A 56 -1.02 9.72 -2.99
C ASP A 56 0.05 8.65 -2.97
N PHE A 57 0.49 8.26 -1.82
CA PHE A 57 1.59 7.34 -1.67
C PHE A 57 1.38 6.48 -0.44
N ALA A 58 1.89 5.28 -0.47
CA ALA A 58 1.76 4.37 0.66
C ALA A 58 3.09 3.72 0.98
N THR A 59 3.35 3.47 2.26
CA THR A 59 4.55 2.77 2.70
C THR A 59 4.16 1.58 3.55
N CYS A 60 5.07 0.63 3.66
CA CYS A 60 4.93 -0.47 4.62
C CYS A 60 6.32 -0.96 4.96
N THR A 61 6.42 -1.75 6.02
CA THR A 61 7.71 -2.35 6.39
C THR A 61 7.58 -3.86 6.32
N VAL A 62 8.68 -4.51 6.01
CA VAL A 62 8.72 -5.95 5.86
C VAL A 62 10.03 -6.44 6.41
N CYS A 63 10.02 -7.56 7.12
CA CYS A 63 11.25 -8.18 7.58
C CYS A 63 12.01 -8.69 6.37
N GLY A 64 13.29 -8.43 6.31
CA GLY A 64 14.11 -8.81 5.17
C GLY A 64 14.12 -10.30 4.88
N SER A 65 13.74 -11.13 5.85
CA SER A 65 13.69 -12.56 5.64
C SER A 65 12.31 -13.03 5.17
N ASN A 66 11.34 -12.14 5.05
CA ASN A 66 9.98 -12.52 4.67
C ASN A 66 9.84 -12.53 3.14
N ALA A 67 10.36 -13.57 2.51
CA ALA A 67 10.34 -13.67 1.06
C ALA A 67 8.94 -13.71 0.47
N ALA A 68 8.01 -14.30 1.19
CA ALA A 68 6.64 -14.38 0.68
C ALA A 68 6.02 -13.00 0.55
N GLN A 69 6.21 -12.17 1.56
CA GLN A 69 5.64 -10.83 1.52
C GLN A 69 6.37 -9.96 0.48
N GLN A 70 7.67 -10.15 0.33
CA GLN A 70 8.41 -9.43 -0.69
C GLN A 70 7.88 -9.75 -2.09
N ARG A 71 7.50 -11.00 -2.32
CA ARG A 71 6.95 -11.37 -3.62
C ARG A 71 5.58 -10.73 -3.84
N VAL A 72 4.76 -10.68 -2.82
CA VAL A 72 3.44 -10.07 -2.94
C VAL A 72 3.59 -8.58 -3.24
N LEU A 73 4.51 -7.92 -2.55
CA LEU A 73 4.73 -6.50 -2.76
C LEU A 73 5.26 -6.23 -4.17
N THR A 74 6.25 -6.99 -4.59
CA THR A 74 6.83 -6.81 -5.93
C THR A 74 5.77 -7.00 -7.00
N ARG A 75 4.97 -8.02 -6.85
CA ARG A 75 3.94 -8.31 -7.84
C ARG A 75 2.87 -7.23 -7.88
N ALA A 76 2.63 -6.59 -6.76
CA ALA A 76 1.63 -5.52 -6.69
C ALA A 76 2.19 -4.15 -7.09
N GLY A 77 3.44 -4.09 -7.50
CA GLY A 77 4.02 -2.85 -7.97
C GLY A 77 4.69 -2.00 -6.90
N TRP A 78 4.87 -2.55 -5.71
CA TRP A 78 5.59 -1.84 -4.66
C TRP A 78 7.09 -1.96 -4.89
N VAL A 79 7.84 -1.00 -4.41
CA VAL A 79 9.28 -0.95 -4.59
C VAL A 79 9.96 -0.80 -3.24
N ARG A 80 11.05 -1.53 -3.01
CA ARG A 80 11.81 -1.36 -1.79
C ARG A 80 12.59 -0.06 -1.90
N ILE A 81 12.41 0.83 -0.96
CA ILE A 81 13.04 2.14 -1.01
C ILE A 81 14.14 2.32 0.02
N ALA A 82 14.18 1.53 1.05
CA ALA A 82 15.20 1.64 2.08
C ALA A 82 15.22 0.39 2.95
N SER A 83 16.28 0.24 3.73
CA SER A 83 16.32 -0.83 4.72
C SER A 83 17.22 -0.39 5.88
N PHE A 84 17.05 -1.01 7.02
CA PHE A 84 17.87 -0.75 8.18
C PHE A 84 17.87 -1.99 9.07
N THR A 85 18.82 -2.05 9.99
CA THR A 85 18.87 -3.15 10.95
C THR A 85 18.21 -2.71 12.25
N SER A 86 17.23 -3.47 12.71
CA SER A 86 16.54 -3.15 13.94
C SER A 86 17.46 -3.40 15.13
N SER A 87 17.63 -2.41 16.00
CA SER A 87 18.44 -2.59 17.20
C SER A 87 17.72 -3.47 18.22
N LYS A 88 16.42 -3.66 18.05
CA LYS A 88 15.67 -4.47 19.00
C LYS A 88 15.73 -5.94 18.66
N THR A 89 15.73 -6.29 17.39
CA THR A 89 15.69 -7.68 16.99
C THR A 89 16.95 -8.14 16.27
N GLY A 90 17.77 -7.22 15.82
CA GLY A 90 18.96 -7.57 15.03
C GLY A 90 18.62 -7.94 13.59
N GLU A 91 17.34 -7.85 13.20
CA GLU A 91 16.95 -8.25 11.87
C GLU A 91 16.89 -7.06 10.94
N GLU A 92 17.03 -7.31 9.66
CA GLU A 92 16.91 -6.27 8.67
C GLU A 92 15.43 -5.98 8.44
N VAL A 93 15.09 -4.71 8.40
CA VAL A 93 13.74 -4.27 8.11
C VAL A 93 13.77 -3.48 6.82
N GLU A 94 12.89 -3.81 5.90
CA GLU A 94 12.82 -3.13 4.63
C GLU A 94 11.63 -2.19 4.62
N ILE A 95 11.80 -1.03 4.00
CA ILE A 95 10.71 -0.08 3.82
C ILE A 95 10.34 -0.10 2.34
N TRP A 96 9.10 -0.35 2.06
CA TRP A 96 8.61 -0.43 0.68
C TRP A 96 7.61 0.71 0.45
N GLY A 97 7.52 1.18 -0.76
CA GLY A 97 6.61 2.25 -1.12
C GLY A 97 5.90 2.01 -2.42
N CYS A 98 4.77 2.64 -2.59
CA CYS A 98 3.96 2.48 -3.79
C CYS A 98 3.17 3.76 -4.05
N GLU A 99 3.17 4.20 -5.29
CA GLU A 99 2.32 5.32 -5.66
C GLU A 99 0.89 4.81 -5.76
N VAL A 100 -0.03 5.59 -5.24
CA VAL A 100 -1.39 5.17 -5.21
C VAL A 100 -2.12 5.97 -6.26
N ALA A 101 -3.01 5.34 -6.89
CA ALA A 101 -3.80 6.02 -7.85
C ALA A 101 -3.20 7.16 -8.54
N GLY A 102 -2.29 7.66 -7.95
CA GLY A 102 -1.76 8.79 -8.51
C GLY A 102 -1.40 8.31 -9.75
N ALA A 103 -1.30 7.21 -9.65
CA ALA A 103 -1.03 6.60 -10.73
C ALA A 103 -1.88 7.24 -11.69
N CYS A 104 -2.99 7.22 -11.44
CA CYS A 104 -3.79 7.71 -12.40
C CYS A 104 -3.25 8.93 -12.81
N SER A 105 -2.64 9.40 -12.07
CA SER A 105 -2.26 10.55 -12.39
C SER A 105 -1.28 10.43 -13.34
N THR A 106 -0.56 9.63 -13.30
CA THR A 106 0.51 9.60 -14.07
C THR A 106 -0.03 9.62 -15.26
N ALA A 107 -0.83 8.86 -15.47
CA ALA A 107 -1.33 8.75 -16.60
C ALA A 107 -1.94 10.02 -16.87
N TYR A 108 -2.53 10.55 -16.11
CA TYR A 108 -3.09 11.63 -16.52
C TYR A 108 -2.51 12.72 -16.06
N ILE A 109 -1.80 12.50 -15.45
CA ILE A 109 -1.16 13.37 -15.03
C ILE A 109 -0.54 13.71 -16.10
N THR A 110 -0.30 12.93 -16.68
CA THR A 110 0.32 13.09 -17.65
C THR A 110 -0.59 13.66 -18.39
N MET A 111 -1.47 13.63 -18.11
CA MET A 111 -2.22 14.05 -18.55
C MET A 111 -2.52 15.14 -18.07
N GLY A 112 -2.10 15.40 -17.37
CA GLY A 112 -2.28 16.23 -16.69
C GLY A 112 -3.32 16.54 -16.27
N ILE A 113 -3.90 16.23 -16.30
CA ILE A 113 -4.77 16.25 -15.80
C ILE A 113 -4.87 16.46 -14.99
N GLN A 114 -4.51 16.76 -14.78
CA GLN A 114 -4.67 16.51 -14.03
C GLN A 114 -4.37 16.76 -13.09
N HIS A 115 -4.19 18.08 -12.85
CA HIS A 115 -3.88 17.80 -11.73
C HIS A 115 -4.70 18.39 -10.77
N GLU A 116 -5.05 19.38 -10.90
CA GLU A 116 -5.87 19.88 -10.01
C GLU A 116 -6.90 19.20 -10.16
N ASN A 117 -6.90 19.12 -11.19
CA ASN A 117 -7.73 18.30 -11.42
C ASN A 117 -7.37 17.07 -11.03
N LEU A 118 -6.14 16.80 -10.83
CA LEU A 118 -5.80 15.58 -10.41
C LEU A 118 -6.34 15.49 -9.04
N LEU A 119 -6.21 16.46 -8.26
CA LEU A 119 -6.72 16.38 -6.94
C LEU A 119 -8.18 16.30 -7.00
N ASP A 120 -8.78 17.01 -7.80
CA ASP A 120 -10.19 16.98 -7.83
C ASP A 120 -10.58 15.68 -8.36
N ARG A 121 -9.85 15.20 -9.30
CA ARG A 121 -10.14 14.00 -9.81
C ARG A 121 -9.94 12.96 -8.80
N ARG A 122 -8.89 13.04 -8.05
CA ARG A 122 -8.64 12.06 -7.08
C ARG A 122 -9.75 12.07 -6.06
N ARG A 123 -10.32 13.20 -5.79
CA ARG A 123 -11.38 13.22 -4.85
C ARG A 123 -12.57 12.56 -5.44
N LYS A 124 -12.80 12.77 -6.71
CA LYS A 124 -13.93 12.18 -7.32
C LYS A 124 -13.72 10.69 -7.40
N GLU A 125 -12.52 10.28 -7.70
CA GLU A 125 -12.26 8.87 -7.79
C GLU A 125 -12.30 8.22 -6.43
N ALA A 126 -11.88 8.91 -5.43
CA ALA A 126 -11.93 8.36 -4.11
C ALA A 126 -13.38 8.13 -3.71
N LEU A 127 -14.26 8.82 -4.35
CA LEU A 127 -15.64 8.63 -4.03
C LEU A 127 -16.24 7.55 -4.89
N LEU A 128 -15.49 7.07 -5.80
CA LEU A 128 -15.94 5.99 -6.61
C LEU A 128 -15.71 4.69 -5.84
#